data_12140bce4b13ab2b8e175b4d794968af
#
_entry.id   12140bce4b13ab2b8e175b4d794968af
#
_cell.length_a   1.000
_cell.length_b   1.000
_cell.length_c   1.000
_cell.angle_alpha   90.00
_cell.angle_beta   90.00
_cell.angle_gamma   90.00
#
_symmetry.space_group_name_H-M   'P 1'
#
loop_
_entity.id
_entity.type
_entity.pdbx_description
1 polymer ?
#
loop_
_entity_poly.entity_id
_entity_poly.type
_entity_poly.pdbx_seq_one_letter_code
_entity_poly.pdbx_strand_id
1 'polypeptide(L)'
;SRELQLIREHDGRVTNSVVHTQTRDSENERQRIDQIALLDIALRFNPDIICVGEMRGPEANAAQEAARVGIAVLTTIHSNSSEGTYRRMVSLCKRAVDTPDDTLMGYVTEAYPIVVYCRQLENKQRRITNISECEKPQTPQAL
;
A
#
# COMPACT_ATOMS: atom_id res chain seq x y z
N SER A 1 -3.29 -11.35 -1.52
CA SER A 1 -3.09 -12.29 -0.42
C SER A 1 -4.41 -12.94 -0.02
N ARG A 2 -4.40 -14.25 0.20
CA ARG A 2 -5.59 -15.00 0.69
C ARG A 2 -5.92 -14.70 2.16
N GLU A 3 -5.04 -14.00 2.86
CA GLU A 3 -5.24 -13.60 4.26
C GLU A 3 -6.28 -12.49 4.40
N LEU A 4 -6.47 -11.68 3.35
CA LEU A 4 -7.47 -10.63 3.31
C LEU A 4 -8.79 -11.20 2.77
N GLN A 5 -9.72 -11.52 3.65
CA GLN A 5 -11.06 -11.97 3.29
C GLN A 5 -11.98 -10.77 3.03
N LEU A 6 -11.90 -10.24 1.81
CA LEU A 6 -12.61 -9.02 1.43
C LEU A 6 -13.97 -9.27 0.78
N ILE A 7 -14.30 -10.53 0.45
CA ILE A 7 -15.60 -10.89 -0.12
C ILE A 7 -16.67 -10.71 0.95
N ARG A 8 -17.72 -9.97 0.60
CA ARG A 8 -18.90 -9.77 1.45
C ARG A 8 -20.09 -10.51 0.88
N GLU A 9 -20.78 -11.20 1.75
CA GLU A 9 -22.05 -11.88 1.46
C GLU A 9 -23.17 -11.30 2.32
N HIS A 10 -24.33 -11.11 1.71
CA HIS A 10 -25.56 -10.74 2.39
C HIS A 10 -26.69 -11.59 1.81
N ASP A 11 -27.45 -12.27 2.66
CA ASP A 11 -28.52 -13.20 2.27
C ASP A 11 -28.10 -14.24 1.20
N GLY A 12 -26.88 -14.80 1.33
CA GLY A 12 -26.34 -15.78 0.40
C GLY A 12 -25.90 -15.22 -0.96
N ARG A 13 -25.84 -13.90 -1.09
CA ARG A 13 -25.38 -13.22 -2.32
C ARG A 13 -24.10 -12.42 -2.06
N VAL A 14 -23.15 -12.53 -2.96
CA VAL A 14 -21.94 -11.69 -2.94
C VAL A 14 -22.36 -10.25 -3.32
N THR A 15 -21.98 -9.29 -2.47
CA THR A 15 -22.38 -7.88 -2.60
C THR A 15 -21.27 -6.97 -3.11
N ASN A 16 -20.05 -7.49 -3.26
CA ASN A 16 -18.92 -6.75 -3.83
C ASN A 16 -18.14 -7.61 -4.83
N SER A 17 -17.41 -6.96 -5.73
CA SER A 17 -16.53 -7.62 -6.69
C SER A 17 -15.09 -7.61 -6.18
N VAL A 18 -14.49 -8.78 -5.99
CA VAL A 18 -13.12 -8.92 -5.49
C VAL A 18 -12.33 -9.87 -6.37
N VAL A 19 -11.17 -9.43 -6.83
CA VAL A 19 -10.19 -10.26 -7.53
C VAL A 19 -9.00 -10.49 -6.60
N HIS A 20 -8.76 -11.76 -6.27
CA HIS A 20 -7.58 -12.17 -5.50
C HIS A 20 -6.47 -12.58 -6.43
N THR A 21 -5.30 -11.95 -6.28
CA THR A 21 -4.08 -12.29 -6.99
C THR A 21 -3.01 -12.77 -6.02
N GLN A 22 -2.09 -13.59 -6.53
CA GLN A 22 -0.99 -14.12 -5.75
C GLN A 22 0.28 -14.15 -6.58
N THR A 23 1.41 -13.79 -5.96
CA THR A 23 2.73 -13.95 -6.56
C THR A 23 3.03 -15.42 -6.81
N ARG A 24 3.77 -15.69 -7.85
CA ARG A 24 4.29 -17.02 -8.16
C ARG A 24 5.79 -16.95 -8.30
N ASP A 25 6.48 -17.63 -7.42
CA ASP A 25 7.92 -17.83 -7.54
C ASP A 25 8.21 -18.96 -8.54
N SER A 26 9.24 -18.79 -9.36
CA SER A 26 9.67 -19.78 -10.36
C SER A 26 11.13 -19.56 -10.69
N GLU A 27 11.88 -20.65 -10.90
CA GLU A 27 13.25 -20.60 -11.45
C GLU A 27 13.26 -20.11 -12.90
N ASN A 28 12.16 -20.31 -13.62
CA ASN A 28 11.96 -19.77 -14.95
C ASN A 28 11.40 -18.35 -14.86
N GLU A 29 12.19 -17.34 -15.23
CA GLU A 29 11.80 -15.92 -15.18
C GLU A 29 10.50 -15.61 -15.94
N ARG A 30 10.22 -16.31 -17.06
CA ARG A 30 8.98 -16.12 -17.83
C ARG A 30 7.73 -16.60 -17.09
N GLN A 31 7.88 -17.42 -16.05
CA GLN A 31 6.79 -17.95 -15.25
C GLN A 31 6.70 -17.28 -13.87
N ARG A 32 7.68 -16.47 -13.53
CA ARG A 32 7.70 -15.71 -12.29
C ARG A 32 6.70 -14.57 -12.38
N ILE A 33 5.90 -14.41 -11.33
CA ILE A 33 4.95 -13.31 -11.19
C ILE A 33 5.24 -12.64 -9.85
N ASP A 34 5.77 -11.45 -9.89
CA ASP A 34 6.07 -10.63 -8.72
C ASP A 34 4.92 -9.65 -8.40
N GLN A 35 5.08 -8.87 -7.34
CA GLN A 35 4.08 -7.90 -6.91
C GLN A 35 3.93 -6.74 -7.91
N ILE A 36 4.97 -6.34 -8.60
CA ILE A 36 4.92 -5.26 -9.61
C ILE A 36 4.04 -5.70 -10.78
N ALA A 37 4.29 -6.90 -11.31
CA ALA A 37 3.46 -7.47 -12.38
C ALA A 37 1.99 -7.61 -11.99
N LEU A 38 1.71 -7.95 -10.72
CA LEU A 38 0.34 -8.02 -10.23
C LEU A 38 -0.31 -6.65 -10.09
N LEU A 39 0.43 -5.62 -9.70
CA LEU A 39 -0.06 -4.24 -9.66
C LEU A 39 -0.40 -3.73 -11.07
N ASP A 40 0.49 -3.96 -12.04
CA ASP A 40 0.26 -3.58 -13.44
C ASP A 40 -0.99 -4.24 -14.02
N ILE A 41 -1.24 -5.50 -13.68
CA ILE A 41 -2.46 -6.21 -14.08
C ILE A 41 -3.67 -5.64 -13.35
N ALA A 42 -3.56 -5.39 -12.05
CA ALA A 42 -4.66 -4.85 -11.25
C ALA A 42 -5.14 -3.50 -11.77
N LEU A 43 -4.24 -2.61 -12.16
CA LEU A 43 -4.58 -1.31 -12.75
C LEU A 43 -5.42 -1.42 -14.02
N ARG A 44 -5.26 -2.50 -14.81
CA ARG A 44 -6.04 -2.75 -16.02
C ARG A 44 -7.49 -3.15 -15.75
N PHE A 45 -7.79 -3.59 -14.54
CA PHE A 45 -9.17 -3.90 -14.11
C PHE A 45 -9.96 -2.66 -13.70
N ASN A 46 -9.34 -1.47 -13.71
CA ASN A 46 -9.93 -0.22 -13.23
C ASN A 46 -10.57 -0.36 -11.84
N PRO A 47 -9.80 -0.76 -10.83
CA PRO A 47 -10.32 -1.03 -9.50
C PRO A 47 -10.59 0.26 -8.74
N ASP A 48 -11.60 0.26 -7.86
CA ASP A 48 -11.82 1.33 -6.89
C ASP A 48 -10.77 1.30 -5.78
N ILE A 49 -10.35 0.09 -5.37
CA ILE A 49 -9.42 -0.13 -4.27
C ILE A 49 -8.42 -1.23 -4.63
N ILE A 50 -7.14 -0.99 -4.39
CA ILE A 50 -6.09 -1.99 -4.44
C ILE A 50 -5.63 -2.30 -3.02
N CYS A 51 -5.68 -3.58 -2.63
CA CYS A 51 -5.16 -4.05 -1.34
C CYS A 51 -3.86 -4.84 -1.55
N VAL A 52 -2.74 -4.26 -1.13
CA VAL A 52 -1.44 -4.94 -1.11
C VAL A 52 -1.22 -5.53 0.28
N GLY A 53 -1.10 -6.84 0.36
CA GLY A 53 -1.01 -7.54 1.65
C GLY A 53 0.15 -7.07 2.50
N GLU A 54 1.32 -6.84 1.90
CA GLU A 54 2.49 -6.26 2.55
C GLU A 54 3.45 -5.69 1.51
N MET A 55 4.04 -4.54 1.82
CA MET A 55 5.11 -3.93 1.02
C MET A 55 6.49 -4.17 1.64
N ARG A 56 7.38 -4.77 0.88
CA ARG A 56 8.76 -5.12 1.30
C ARG A 56 9.84 -4.68 0.32
N GLY A 57 9.47 -4.27 -0.88
CA GLY A 57 10.39 -4.04 -1.99
C GLY A 57 9.99 -2.88 -2.91
N PRO A 58 10.46 -2.92 -4.16
CA PRO A 58 10.27 -1.85 -5.14
C PRO A 58 8.82 -1.66 -5.59
N GLU A 59 7.93 -2.62 -5.34
CA GLU A 59 6.48 -2.52 -5.60
C GLU A 59 5.84 -1.33 -4.88
N ALA A 60 6.47 -0.83 -3.82
CA ALA A 60 6.03 0.36 -3.09
C ALA A 60 5.93 1.60 -4.00
N ASN A 61 6.83 1.73 -4.99
CA ASN A 61 6.78 2.83 -5.94
C ASN A 61 5.55 2.74 -6.85
N ALA A 62 5.30 1.58 -7.45
CA ALA A 62 4.15 1.39 -8.33
C ALA A 62 2.82 1.60 -7.56
N ALA A 63 2.75 1.15 -6.31
CA ALA A 63 1.57 1.30 -5.49
C ALA A 63 1.31 2.77 -5.08
N GLN A 64 2.34 3.54 -4.75
CA GLN A 64 2.16 4.97 -4.46
C GLN A 64 1.77 5.76 -5.72
N GLU A 65 2.27 5.41 -6.90
CA GLU A 65 1.85 6.01 -8.16
C GLU A 65 0.37 5.72 -8.44
N ALA A 66 -0.08 4.48 -8.22
CA ALA A 66 -1.50 4.12 -8.34
C ALA A 66 -2.40 4.96 -7.41
N ALA A 67 -1.96 5.18 -6.17
CA ALA A 67 -2.70 6.01 -5.21
C ALA A 67 -2.79 7.47 -5.66
N ARG A 68 -1.73 8.02 -6.23
CA ARG A 68 -1.69 9.41 -6.72
C ARG A 68 -2.52 9.66 -7.96
N VAL A 69 -2.80 8.65 -8.76
CA VAL A 69 -3.73 8.76 -9.90
C VAL A 69 -5.19 8.53 -9.51
N GLY A 70 -5.51 8.40 -8.22
CA GLY A 70 -6.86 8.38 -7.69
C GLY A 70 -7.42 7.02 -7.30
N ILE A 71 -6.61 5.95 -7.34
CA ILE A 71 -7.02 4.63 -6.86
C ILE A 71 -6.74 4.55 -5.35
N ALA A 72 -7.73 4.16 -4.55
CA ALA A 72 -7.49 3.94 -3.12
C ALA A 72 -6.57 2.73 -2.91
N VAL A 73 -5.45 2.92 -2.21
CA VAL A 73 -4.49 1.84 -1.91
C VAL A 73 -4.45 1.59 -0.40
N LEU A 74 -4.68 0.33 -0.02
CA LEU A 74 -4.50 -0.16 1.34
C LEU A 74 -3.32 -1.13 1.37
N THR A 75 -2.44 -0.96 2.34
CA THR A 75 -1.29 -1.85 2.50
C THR A 75 -0.86 -1.99 3.95
N THR A 76 -0.06 -3.02 4.23
CA THR A 76 0.68 -3.13 5.48
C THR A 76 2.18 -2.99 5.22
N ILE A 77 2.88 -2.47 6.21
CA ILE A 77 4.33 -2.31 6.19
C ILE A 77 4.88 -2.43 7.61
N HIS A 78 6.02 -3.08 7.77
CA HIS A 78 6.70 -3.11 9.06
C HIS A 78 7.49 -1.83 9.30
N SER A 79 7.18 -1.16 10.42
CA SER A 79 7.85 0.04 10.90
C SER A 79 7.87 0.07 12.43
N ASN A 80 8.74 0.87 13.01
CA ASN A 80 8.87 1.05 14.47
C ASN A 80 8.00 2.19 15.03
N SER A 81 7.41 3.02 14.16
CA SER A 81 6.50 4.12 14.54
C SER A 81 5.66 4.56 13.34
N SER A 82 4.58 5.33 13.59
CA SER A 82 3.78 5.94 12.51
C SER A 82 4.62 6.83 11.60
N GLU A 83 5.45 7.68 12.19
CA GLU A 83 6.36 8.57 11.44
C GLU A 83 7.42 7.80 10.67
N GLY A 84 8.02 6.76 11.29
CA GLY A 84 8.98 5.87 10.66
C GLY A 84 8.42 5.12 9.46
N THR A 85 7.09 4.97 9.37
CA THR A 85 6.41 4.32 8.23
C THR A 85 6.68 5.06 6.93
N TYR A 86 6.61 6.38 6.93
CA TYR A 86 6.87 7.18 5.72
C TYR A 86 8.32 7.06 5.26
N ARG A 87 9.30 7.15 6.17
CA ARG A 87 10.71 6.96 5.84
C ARG A 87 10.98 5.55 5.29
N ARG A 88 10.31 4.55 5.87
CA ARG A 88 10.40 3.17 5.39
C ARG A 88 9.85 3.05 3.98
N MET A 89 8.69 3.67 3.69
CA MET A 89 8.08 3.67 2.37
C MET A 89 8.99 4.33 1.33
N VAL A 90 9.56 5.51 1.63
CA VAL A 90 10.55 6.18 0.78
C VAL A 90 11.73 5.25 0.47
N SER A 91 12.29 4.59 1.49
CA SER A 91 13.39 3.63 1.31
C SER A 91 13.03 2.45 0.40
N LEU A 92 11.77 2.01 0.38
CA LEU A 92 11.31 0.96 -0.52
C LEU A 92 11.13 1.49 -1.94
N CYS A 93 10.55 2.69 -2.13
CA CYS A 93 10.40 3.33 -3.43
C CYS A 93 11.76 3.56 -4.12
N LYS A 94 12.78 3.93 -3.38
CA LYS A 94 14.16 4.12 -3.88
C LYS A 94 14.79 2.86 -4.47
N ARG A 95 14.25 1.69 -4.20
CA ARG A 95 14.71 0.45 -4.86
C ARG A 95 14.26 0.36 -6.32
N ALA A 96 13.24 1.12 -6.71
CA ALA A 96 12.72 1.17 -8.08
C ALA A 96 13.18 2.42 -8.84
N VAL A 97 13.38 3.54 -8.16
CA VAL A 97 13.63 4.84 -8.79
C VAL A 97 14.73 5.61 -8.06
N ASP A 98 15.51 6.37 -8.82
CA ASP A 98 16.53 7.29 -8.29
C ASP A 98 15.94 8.71 -8.19
N THR A 99 14.99 8.86 -7.29
CA THR A 99 14.33 10.15 -7.00
C THR A 99 14.79 10.68 -5.65
N PRO A 100 15.01 12.01 -5.47
CA PRO A 100 15.37 12.58 -4.18
C PRO A 100 14.40 12.23 -3.06
N ASP A 101 14.92 12.03 -1.85
CA ASP A 101 14.14 11.60 -0.68
C ASP A 101 12.98 12.56 -0.35
N ASP A 102 13.21 13.88 -0.42
CA ASP A 102 12.18 14.89 -0.15
C ASP A 102 11.03 14.82 -1.16
N THR A 103 11.35 14.57 -2.42
CA THR A 103 10.34 14.40 -3.47
C THR A 103 9.52 13.13 -3.23
N LEU A 104 10.19 12.00 -2.94
CA LEU A 104 9.51 10.75 -2.61
C LEU A 104 8.70 10.87 -1.32
N MET A 105 9.18 11.61 -0.33
CA MET A 105 8.43 11.88 0.89
C MET A 105 7.11 12.59 0.57
N GLY A 106 7.14 13.60 -0.29
CA GLY A 106 5.94 14.28 -0.79
C GLY A 106 4.97 13.31 -1.47
N TYR A 107 5.46 12.45 -2.34
CA TYR A 107 4.64 11.46 -3.04
C TYR A 107 4.01 10.43 -2.09
N VAL A 108 4.78 9.93 -1.13
CA VAL A 108 4.32 8.92 -0.18
C VAL A 108 3.29 9.51 0.79
N THR A 109 3.48 10.73 1.27
CA THR A 109 2.52 11.40 2.17
C THR A 109 1.23 11.78 1.45
N GLU A 110 1.30 12.12 0.16
CA GLU A 110 0.12 12.33 -0.69
C GLU A 110 -0.66 11.03 -0.90
N ALA A 111 0.06 9.93 -1.21
CA ALA A 111 -0.53 8.62 -1.49
C ALA A 111 -1.15 7.96 -0.27
N TYR A 112 -0.54 8.15 0.90
CA TYR A 112 -0.92 7.51 2.16
C TYR A 112 -1.10 8.54 3.28
N PRO A 113 -2.16 9.36 3.22
CA PRO A 113 -2.36 10.42 4.23
C PRO A 113 -2.65 9.87 5.63
N ILE A 114 -3.08 8.61 5.75
CA ILE A 114 -3.47 8.01 7.03
C ILE A 114 -2.58 6.80 7.31
N VAL A 115 -2.02 6.76 8.51
CA VAL A 115 -1.28 5.62 9.06
C VAL A 115 -1.97 5.09 10.30
N VAL A 116 -2.33 3.81 10.27
CA VAL A 116 -2.86 3.07 11.42
C VAL A 116 -1.73 2.23 12.01
N TYR A 117 -1.23 2.61 13.18
CA TYR A 117 -0.10 1.96 13.80
C TYR A 117 -0.55 0.93 14.84
N CYS A 118 -0.16 -0.32 14.61
CA CYS A 118 -0.48 -1.45 15.47
C CYS A 118 0.76 -1.94 16.22
N ARG A 119 0.62 -2.20 17.51
CA ARG A 119 1.69 -2.77 18.35
C ARG A 119 1.23 -4.02 19.08
N GLN A 120 2.19 -4.90 19.34
CA GLN A 120 2.04 -5.94 20.32
C GLN A 120 2.44 -5.38 21.70
N LEU A 121 1.53 -5.40 22.65
CA LEU A 121 1.76 -4.98 24.02
C LEU A 121 2.50 -6.06 24.82
N GLU A 122 2.98 -5.72 26.01
CA GLU A 122 3.69 -6.65 26.91
C GLU A 122 2.87 -7.90 27.24
N ASN A 123 1.56 -7.76 27.37
CA ASN A 123 0.61 -8.86 27.59
C ASN A 123 0.33 -9.69 26.32
N LYS A 124 1.13 -9.55 25.26
CA LYS A 124 1.01 -10.20 23.94
C LYS A 124 -0.23 -9.83 23.13
N GLN A 125 -1.08 -8.95 23.61
CA GLN A 125 -2.22 -8.45 22.82
C GLN A 125 -1.76 -7.46 21.74
N ARG A 126 -2.36 -7.57 20.55
CA ARG A 126 -2.16 -6.60 19.48
C ARG A 126 -3.23 -5.53 19.55
N ARG A 127 -2.83 -4.27 19.50
CA ARG A 127 -3.71 -3.11 19.58
C ARG A 127 -3.31 -2.04 18.58
N ILE A 128 -4.30 -1.32 18.07
CA ILE A 128 -4.08 -0.04 17.41
C ILE A 128 -3.70 0.94 18.51
N THR A 129 -2.50 1.49 18.44
CA THR A 129 -1.98 2.42 19.46
C THR A 129 -1.94 3.85 18.94
N ASN A 130 -1.99 4.04 17.63
CA ASN A 130 -2.02 5.36 17.03
C ASN A 130 -2.71 5.34 15.66
N ILE A 131 -3.43 6.41 15.33
CA ILE A 131 -3.92 6.74 14.00
C ILE A 131 -3.42 8.15 13.73
N SER A 132 -2.59 8.30 12.72
CA SER A 132 -1.98 9.56 12.32
C SER A 132 -2.47 9.97 10.95
N GLU A 133 -2.77 11.25 10.80
CA GLU A 133 -3.00 11.90 9.51
C GLU A 133 -1.79 12.78 9.19
N CYS A 134 -1.29 12.71 7.96
CA CYS A 134 -0.25 13.60 7.49
C CYS A 134 -0.91 14.90 7.02
N GLU A 135 -0.56 16.03 7.65
CA GLU A 135 -1.01 17.34 7.18
C GLU A 135 -0.47 17.56 5.76
N LYS A 136 -1.38 17.77 4.81
CA LYS A 136 -0.98 18.19 3.46
C LYS A 136 -0.32 19.57 3.55
N PRO A 137 0.84 19.79 2.91
CA PRO A 137 1.35 21.13 2.76
C PRO A 137 0.24 22.00 2.14
N GLN A 138 -0.13 23.09 2.83
CA GLN A 138 -1.14 24.01 2.33
C GLN A 138 -0.66 24.52 0.97
N THR A 139 -1.35 24.12 -0.08
CA THR A 139 -1.16 24.72 -1.40
C THR A 139 -1.49 26.21 -1.26
N PRO A 140 -0.60 27.16 -1.61
CA PRO A 140 -0.96 28.56 -1.60
C PRO A 140 -2.23 28.74 -2.45
N GLN A 141 -3.28 29.28 -1.84
CA GLN A 141 -4.48 29.64 -2.61
C GLN A 141 -4.03 30.61 -3.70
N ALA A 142 -4.18 30.20 -4.96
CA ALA A 142 -4.03 31.13 -6.06
C ALA A 142 -5.11 32.19 -5.89
N LEU A 143 -4.66 33.47 -5.74
CA LEU A 143 -5.48 34.65 -5.75
C LEU A 143 -6.07 34.87 -7.13
#